data_e14c2c909d0b4ad7d7230f1456afd398
#
_entry.id   e14c2c909d0b4ad7d7230f1456afd398
#
_cell.length_a   1.000
_cell.length_b   1.000
_cell.length_c   1.000
_cell.angle_alpha   90.00
_cell.angle_beta   90.00
_cell.angle_gamma   90.00
#
_symmetry.space_group_name_H-M   'P 1'
#
loop_
_entity.id
_entity.type
_entity.pdbx_description
1 polymer ?
#
loop_
_entity_poly.entity_id
_entity_poly.type
_entity_poly.pdbx_seq_one_letter_code
_entity_poly.pdbx_strand_id
1 'polypeptide(L)'
;VTEPASHPREQGADVAAARWYDRLHAHPTSADIAAFEAWRATKPDNAKAYAEIEQSATLVRDLKDMPALLVLRNETLNRVAANRSVRGGRWAIAAGIAATLAIGGFWGLAQTAGLFGGSSAPQIAAADIQTYRTRLGERMSVTLADGSVVHLNTQSIVQVGYTKAERRLTLVGGQALFEVAKAPQRPFIVTAQNRTVTALGTQFDVRLDQSRLQIALVEGAVIVRNSPSPNAAATKLKPNDVMRFAGNQVSLTHFSSLRSLISWKDGLILFESTPLTEAVEELNRYTPHPILIGDAKAGAIKVSGSFPTGKTANFLEAVQLLFPVKAMKDKDDNIVLRYAG
;
A
#
# COMPACT_ATOMS: atom_id res chain seq x y z
N VAL A 1 4.28 -6.63 42.99
CA VAL A 1 4.97 -5.54 42.26
C VAL A 1 3.99 -5.10 41.19
N THR A 2 3.35 -3.99 41.44
CA THR A 2 2.29 -3.35 40.64
C THR A 2 2.91 -2.62 39.43
N GLU A 3 2.42 -2.94 38.27
CA GLU A 3 2.67 -2.22 37.00
C GLU A 3 2.05 -0.80 37.07
N PRO A 4 2.74 0.26 36.63
CA PRO A 4 2.16 1.58 36.57
C PRO A 4 1.24 1.72 35.37
N ALA A 5 -0.05 1.97 35.63
CA ALA A 5 -1.06 2.30 34.63
C ALA A 5 -0.67 3.57 33.86
N SER A 6 -0.59 3.47 32.54
CA SER A 6 -0.40 4.58 31.60
C SER A 6 -1.56 5.56 31.71
N HIS A 7 -1.28 6.81 32.06
CA HIS A 7 -2.28 7.84 32.32
C HIS A 7 -2.85 8.42 31.00
N PRO A 8 -4.18 8.65 30.90
CA PRO A 8 -4.83 9.27 29.72
C PRO A 8 -4.49 10.75 29.48
N ARG A 9 -3.61 11.34 30.28
CA ARG A 9 -3.30 12.79 30.25
C ARG A 9 -2.13 13.17 29.32
N GLU A 10 -1.31 12.21 28.88
CA GLU A 10 -0.12 12.48 28.05
C GLU A 10 -0.47 12.79 26.58
N GLN A 11 -1.51 12.19 26.02
CA GLN A 11 -1.89 12.38 24.60
C GLN A 11 -2.29 13.82 24.24
N GLY A 12 -2.68 14.64 25.19
CA GLY A 12 -3.07 16.04 24.97
C GLY A 12 -1.88 17.01 24.80
N ALA A 13 -0.77 16.80 25.53
CA ALA A 13 0.40 17.67 25.50
C ALA A 13 1.21 17.46 24.19
N ASP A 14 1.37 16.21 23.75
CA ASP A 14 2.13 15.86 22.54
C ASP A 14 1.46 16.40 21.27
N VAL A 15 0.13 16.27 21.16
CA VAL A 15 -0.63 16.82 20.03
C VAL A 15 -0.58 18.35 20.00
N ALA A 16 -0.62 19.00 21.17
CA ALA A 16 -0.51 20.45 21.26
C ALA A 16 0.90 20.94 20.93
N ALA A 17 1.94 20.21 21.38
CA ALA A 17 3.32 20.49 21.07
C ALA A 17 3.63 20.38 19.55
N ALA A 18 3.09 19.36 18.87
CA ALA A 18 3.22 19.20 17.44
C ALA A 18 2.61 20.38 16.67
N ARG A 19 1.41 20.83 17.07
CA ARG A 19 0.74 22.00 16.48
C ARG A 19 1.53 23.29 16.69
N TRP A 20 2.15 23.46 17.85
CA TRP A 20 3.01 24.61 18.13
C TRP A 20 4.28 24.56 17.29
N TYR A 21 4.88 23.39 17.13
CA TYR A 21 6.04 23.19 16.29
C TYR A 21 5.75 23.62 14.82
N ASP A 22 4.67 23.13 14.23
CA ASP A 22 4.25 23.49 12.87
C ASP A 22 4.00 25.00 12.73
N ARG A 23 3.27 25.61 13.68
CA ARG A 23 2.93 27.03 13.67
C ARG A 23 4.17 27.93 13.76
N LEU A 24 5.13 27.59 14.64
CA LEU A 24 6.35 28.36 14.82
C LEU A 24 7.34 28.25 13.64
N HIS A 25 7.22 27.20 12.83
CA HIS A 25 8.10 26.98 11.66
C HIS A 25 7.45 27.39 10.32
N ALA A 26 6.16 27.78 10.31
CA ALA A 26 5.45 28.15 9.09
C ALA A 26 5.43 29.67 8.79
N HIS A 27 5.68 30.59 9.62
CA HIS A 27 5.72 32.07 9.56
C HIS A 27 5.07 32.65 10.83
N PRO A 28 5.73 32.52 11.99
CA PRO A 28 5.12 32.92 13.26
C PRO A 28 4.99 34.43 13.38
N THR A 29 3.84 34.88 13.89
CA THR A 29 3.63 36.25 14.30
C THR A 29 4.14 36.48 15.74
N SER A 30 4.32 37.72 16.16
CA SER A 30 4.67 38.04 17.55
C SER A 30 3.61 37.54 18.55
N ALA A 31 2.34 37.52 18.14
CA ALA A 31 1.22 36.98 18.92
C ALA A 31 1.33 35.43 19.08
N ASP A 32 1.77 34.72 18.04
CA ASP A 32 1.96 33.28 18.11
C ASP A 32 3.09 32.90 19.08
N ILE A 33 4.19 33.67 19.07
CA ILE A 33 5.31 33.46 20.00
C ILE A 33 4.88 33.69 21.44
N ALA A 34 4.15 34.76 21.72
CA ALA A 34 3.66 35.04 23.07
C ALA A 34 2.66 33.96 23.56
N ALA A 35 1.76 33.49 22.69
CA ALA A 35 0.81 32.43 23.01
C ALA A 35 1.50 31.07 23.25
N PHE A 36 2.55 30.78 22.50
CA PHE A 36 3.38 29.58 22.71
C PHE A 36 4.09 29.60 24.06
N GLU A 37 4.73 30.72 24.42
CA GLU A 37 5.42 30.85 25.71
C GLU A 37 4.44 30.72 26.89
N ALA A 38 3.23 31.30 26.78
CA ALA A 38 2.17 31.13 27.78
C ALA A 38 1.74 29.66 27.91
N TRP A 39 1.55 28.97 26.77
CA TRP A 39 1.20 27.55 26.77
C TRP A 39 2.32 26.68 27.39
N ARG A 40 3.59 26.94 27.01
CA ARG A 40 4.75 26.21 27.51
C ARG A 40 4.91 26.35 29.03
N ALA A 41 4.62 27.54 29.57
CA ALA A 41 4.72 27.84 31.00
C ALA A 41 3.54 27.27 31.82
N THR A 42 2.44 26.87 31.19
CA THR A 42 1.23 26.43 31.91
C THR A 42 1.40 25.10 32.66
N LYS A 43 2.22 24.17 32.09
CA LYS A 43 2.51 22.86 32.68
C LYS A 43 3.91 22.40 32.33
N PRO A 44 4.66 21.74 33.23
CA PRO A 44 5.98 21.17 32.94
C PRO A 44 5.95 20.16 31.78
N ASP A 45 4.85 19.38 31.65
CA ASP A 45 4.68 18.38 30.59
C ASP A 45 4.62 19.01 29.19
N ASN A 46 4.13 20.25 29.06
CA ASN A 46 4.09 20.97 27.80
C ASN A 46 5.50 21.31 27.30
N ALA A 47 6.36 21.76 28.20
CA ALA A 47 7.75 22.08 27.90
C ALA A 47 8.52 20.81 27.48
N LYS A 48 8.30 19.69 28.17
CA LYS A 48 8.91 18.40 27.88
C LYS A 48 8.46 17.87 26.52
N ALA A 49 7.15 17.84 26.25
CA ALA A 49 6.59 17.38 24.98
C ALA A 49 7.12 18.20 23.78
N TYR A 50 7.24 19.51 23.93
CA TYR A 50 7.82 20.35 22.88
C TYR A 50 9.30 20.07 22.64
N ALA A 51 10.10 19.90 23.70
CA ALA A 51 11.53 19.56 23.59
C ALA A 51 11.75 18.20 22.88
N GLU A 52 10.91 17.20 23.13
CA GLU A 52 10.98 15.89 22.46
C GLU A 52 10.69 16.01 20.96
N ILE A 53 9.73 16.84 20.56
CA ILE A 53 9.44 17.10 19.15
C ILE A 53 10.59 17.86 18.48
N GLU A 54 11.13 18.89 19.13
CA GLU A 54 12.25 19.68 18.62
C GLU A 54 13.50 18.81 18.43
N GLN A 55 13.80 17.94 19.39
CA GLN A 55 14.89 16.97 19.29
C GLN A 55 14.69 15.99 18.13
N SER A 56 13.47 15.46 17.95
CA SER A 56 13.12 14.57 16.85
C SER A 56 13.25 15.26 15.49
N ALA A 57 12.82 16.51 15.40
CA ALA A 57 12.90 17.32 14.19
C ALA A 57 14.35 17.70 13.84
N THR A 58 15.19 17.92 14.85
CA THR A 58 16.63 18.17 14.66
C THR A 58 17.32 16.93 14.09
N LEU A 59 17.05 15.74 14.63
CA LEU A 59 17.54 14.48 14.08
C LEU A 59 17.14 14.28 12.60
N VAL A 60 15.90 14.62 12.25
CA VAL A 60 15.43 14.55 10.84
C VAL A 60 16.11 15.58 9.96
N ARG A 61 16.44 16.77 10.51
CA ARG A 61 17.18 17.84 9.79
C ARG A 61 18.60 17.42 9.51
N ASP A 62 19.29 16.85 10.49
CA ASP A 62 20.67 16.37 10.35
C ASP A 62 20.76 15.21 9.35
N LEU A 63 19.72 14.37 9.27
CA LEU A 63 19.58 13.33 8.25
C LEU A 63 19.41 13.89 6.83
N LYS A 64 18.80 15.09 6.65
CA LYS A 64 18.63 15.72 5.33
C LYS A 64 19.95 16.17 4.69
N ASP A 65 20.96 16.45 5.48
CA ASP A 65 22.27 16.91 5.03
C ASP A 65 23.27 15.77 4.84
N MET A 66 22.87 14.51 5.06
CA MET A 66 23.70 13.35 4.77
C MET A 66 23.91 13.18 3.25
N PRO A 67 25.16 13.02 2.75
CA PRO A 67 25.46 12.91 1.32
C PRO A 67 24.68 11.82 0.60
N ALA A 68 24.37 10.71 1.28
CA ALA A 68 23.58 9.60 0.73
C ALA A 68 22.12 9.99 0.43
N LEU A 69 21.52 10.92 1.18
CA LEU A 69 20.15 11.39 0.96
C LEU A 69 20.06 12.51 -0.08
N LEU A 70 21.14 13.27 -0.28
CA LEU A 70 21.24 14.29 -1.33
C LEU A 70 21.24 13.67 -2.73
N VAL A 71 21.84 12.49 -2.89
CA VAL A 71 21.82 11.73 -4.15
C VAL A 71 20.38 11.26 -4.49
N LEU A 72 19.64 10.76 -3.50
CA LEU A 72 18.24 10.32 -3.67
C LEU A 72 17.29 11.49 -3.99
N ARG A 73 17.53 12.66 -3.39
CA ARG A 73 16.75 13.87 -3.66
C ARG A 73 16.97 14.39 -5.09
N ASN A 74 18.19 14.35 -5.61
CA ASN A 74 18.50 14.78 -6.98
C ASN A 74 17.92 13.82 -8.03
N GLU A 75 17.94 12.51 -7.78
CA GLU A 75 17.27 11.54 -8.67
C GLU A 75 15.75 11.73 -8.74
N THR A 76 15.12 12.03 -7.60
CA THR A 76 13.66 12.29 -7.56
C THR A 76 13.29 13.60 -8.27
N LEU A 77 14.05 14.65 -8.08
CA LEU A 77 13.82 15.94 -8.75
C LEU A 77 14.04 15.84 -10.27
N ASN A 78 15.03 15.08 -10.73
CA ASN A 78 15.27 14.86 -12.16
C ASN A 78 14.15 14.03 -12.82
N ARG A 79 13.54 13.06 -12.12
CA ARG A 79 12.37 12.31 -12.62
C ARG A 79 11.11 13.19 -12.70
N VAL A 80 10.92 14.11 -11.76
CA VAL A 80 9.78 15.06 -11.78
C VAL A 80 9.97 16.09 -12.90
N ALA A 81 11.19 16.55 -13.16
CA ALA A 81 11.50 17.47 -14.26
C ALA A 81 11.31 16.82 -15.64
N ALA A 82 11.73 15.56 -15.81
CA ALA A 82 11.55 14.80 -17.06
C ALA A 82 10.07 14.56 -17.40
N ASN A 83 9.20 14.43 -16.38
CA ASN A 83 7.75 14.22 -16.59
C ASN A 83 6.98 15.52 -16.89
N ARG A 84 7.58 16.70 -16.68
CA ARG A 84 6.98 18.00 -17.04
C ARG A 84 7.11 18.38 -18.53
N SER A 85 8.07 17.79 -19.24
CA SER A 85 8.31 18.11 -20.67
C SER A 85 7.30 17.47 -21.64
N VAL A 86 6.42 16.56 -21.18
CA VAL A 86 5.41 15.89 -22.04
C VAL A 86 4.04 16.57 -22.01
N ARG A 87 3.85 17.66 -21.25
CA ARG A 87 2.55 18.38 -21.14
C ARG A 87 2.37 19.59 -22.06
N GLY A 88 3.25 19.80 -23.03
CA GLY A 88 3.24 20.94 -23.97
C GLY A 88 2.59 20.67 -25.35
N GLY A 89 1.64 19.73 -25.48
CA GLY A 89 1.10 19.35 -26.78
C GLY A 89 -0.41 19.16 -26.89
N ARG A 90 -1.23 20.05 -26.27
CA ARG A 90 -2.71 19.91 -26.33
C ARG A 90 -3.46 21.21 -26.63
N TRP A 91 -2.99 21.98 -27.63
CA TRP A 91 -3.73 23.12 -28.19
C TRP A 91 -3.58 23.17 -29.71
N ALA A 92 -4.11 22.19 -30.43
CA ALA A 92 -4.31 22.25 -31.86
C ALA A 92 -5.20 21.10 -32.34
N ILE A 93 -6.49 21.06 -32.01
CA ILE A 93 -7.54 20.43 -32.82
C ILE A 93 -8.86 21.08 -32.40
N ALA A 94 -9.13 22.21 -32.99
CA ALA A 94 -10.45 22.82 -33.03
C ALA A 94 -10.61 23.55 -34.36
N ALA A 95 -10.69 22.79 -35.48
CA ALA A 95 -11.21 23.26 -36.76
C ALA A 95 -11.38 22.02 -37.67
N GLY A 96 -12.61 21.51 -37.79
CA GLY A 96 -12.86 20.45 -38.79
C GLY A 96 -14.12 19.63 -38.55
N ILE A 97 -15.25 20.23 -38.20
CA ILE A 97 -16.57 19.59 -38.34
C ILE A 97 -17.51 20.57 -39.01
N ALA A 98 -17.46 20.63 -40.31
CA ALA A 98 -18.54 21.13 -41.16
C ALA A 98 -18.27 20.67 -42.59
N ALA A 99 -18.81 19.51 -42.96
CA ALA A 99 -19.20 19.12 -44.31
C ALA A 99 -19.25 17.59 -44.41
N THR A 100 -20.44 17.04 -44.27
CA THR A 100 -20.96 15.90 -45.07
C THR A 100 -22.32 15.48 -44.53
N LEU A 101 -23.34 16.32 -44.75
CA LEU A 101 -24.70 15.87 -44.82
C LEU A 101 -25.10 16.00 -46.28
N ALA A 102 -25.09 14.87 -46.96
CA ALA A 102 -25.93 14.57 -48.14
C ALA A 102 -25.42 13.31 -48.82
N ILE A 103 -26.28 12.39 -48.98
CA ILE A 103 -26.31 11.19 -49.85
C ILE A 103 -26.55 9.92 -49.04
N GLY A 104 -27.82 9.47 -49.05
CA GLY A 104 -28.16 8.16 -48.57
C GLY A 104 -29.59 7.95 -48.14
N GLY A 105 -30.51 8.77 -48.60
CA GLY A 105 -31.94 8.42 -48.63
C GLY A 105 -32.22 7.49 -49.81
N PHE A 106 -32.86 6.39 -49.53
CA PHE A 106 -33.43 5.42 -50.49
C PHE A 106 -32.89 4.01 -50.38
N TRP A 107 -33.51 3.27 -49.47
CA TRP A 107 -33.71 1.80 -49.46
C TRP A 107 -34.24 1.47 -48.09
N GLY A 108 -35.41 1.13 -47.86
CA GLY A 108 -36.41 0.46 -48.52
C GLY A 108 -37.51 0.11 -47.57
N LEU A 109 -38.69 0.55 -47.85
CA LEU A 109 -39.89 -0.10 -47.40
C LEU A 109 -39.92 -1.53 -47.97
N ALA A 110 -39.82 -2.52 -47.13
CA ALA A 110 -40.50 -3.84 -47.24
C ALA A 110 -39.89 -4.78 -46.20
N GLN A 111 -40.60 -5.01 -45.12
CA GLN A 111 -41.03 -6.38 -44.75
C GLN A 111 -41.86 -6.31 -43.46
N THR A 112 -43.12 -6.26 -43.66
CA THR A 112 -44.14 -6.58 -42.68
C THR A 112 -44.10 -8.05 -42.36
N ALA A 113 -44.41 -8.37 -41.09
CA ALA A 113 -44.83 -9.65 -40.55
C ALA A 113 -43.76 -10.73 -40.29
N GLY A 114 -43.38 -10.79 -39.03
CA GLY A 114 -42.70 -11.91 -38.43
C GLY A 114 -42.95 -11.91 -36.93
N LEU A 115 -44.10 -12.43 -36.52
CA LEU A 115 -44.41 -12.76 -35.11
C LEU A 115 -43.50 -13.88 -34.64
N PHE A 116 -42.34 -13.57 -34.12
CA PHE A 116 -41.59 -14.42 -33.19
C PHE A 116 -41.02 -13.52 -32.11
N GLY A 117 -41.66 -13.55 -30.96
CA GLY A 117 -41.14 -12.97 -29.72
C GLY A 117 -39.83 -13.64 -29.34
N GLY A 118 -38.71 -13.07 -29.80
CA GLY A 118 -37.40 -13.33 -29.27
C GLY A 118 -37.27 -12.61 -27.95
N SER A 119 -37.37 -13.34 -26.85
CA SER A 119 -36.90 -12.84 -25.53
C SER A 119 -35.46 -12.44 -25.66
N SER A 120 -35.22 -11.15 -25.84
CA SER A 120 -33.89 -10.59 -25.68
C SER A 120 -33.50 -10.80 -24.22
N ALA A 121 -32.77 -11.86 -23.95
CA ALA A 121 -32.06 -11.97 -22.68
C ALA A 121 -31.27 -10.64 -22.48
N PRO A 122 -31.29 -10.04 -21.29
CA PRO A 122 -30.54 -8.82 -21.06
C PRO A 122 -29.10 -9.14 -21.38
N GLN A 123 -28.59 -8.56 -22.46
CA GLN A 123 -27.19 -8.59 -22.81
C GLN A 123 -26.49 -7.79 -21.71
N ILE A 124 -25.93 -8.50 -20.69
CA ILE A 124 -25.05 -7.92 -19.69
C ILE A 124 -23.88 -7.35 -20.49
N ALA A 125 -23.83 -6.03 -20.66
CA ALA A 125 -22.73 -5.36 -21.28
C ALA A 125 -21.47 -5.87 -20.57
N ALA A 126 -20.59 -6.54 -21.32
CA ALA A 126 -19.32 -7.01 -20.79
C ALA A 126 -18.62 -5.79 -20.18
N ALA A 127 -18.40 -5.82 -18.87
CA ALA A 127 -17.65 -4.76 -18.20
C ALA A 127 -16.27 -4.70 -18.87
N ASP A 128 -15.88 -3.51 -19.30
CA ASP A 128 -14.56 -3.29 -19.89
C ASP A 128 -13.52 -3.55 -18.78
N ILE A 129 -12.87 -4.73 -18.84
CA ILE A 129 -11.95 -5.18 -17.80
C ILE A 129 -10.57 -4.57 -18.06
N GLN A 130 -10.18 -3.64 -17.21
CA GLN A 130 -8.84 -3.07 -17.21
C GLN A 130 -7.91 -3.94 -16.36
N THR A 131 -6.73 -4.28 -16.90
CA THR A 131 -5.73 -5.08 -16.18
C THR A 131 -4.48 -4.28 -15.90
N TYR A 132 -4.09 -4.21 -14.64
CA TYR A 132 -2.85 -3.58 -14.16
C TYR A 132 -1.89 -4.66 -13.69
N ARG A 133 -0.61 -4.53 -14.09
CA ARG A 133 0.41 -5.55 -13.80
C ARG A 133 1.74 -4.91 -13.44
N THR A 134 2.45 -5.49 -12.48
CA THR A 134 3.84 -5.15 -12.14
C THR A 134 4.76 -6.35 -12.39
N ARG A 135 6.00 -6.04 -12.76
CA ARG A 135 7.09 -7.02 -12.90
C ARG A 135 7.78 -7.26 -11.56
N LEU A 136 8.74 -8.19 -11.54
CA LEU A 136 9.62 -8.40 -10.39
C LEU A 136 10.34 -7.10 -10.01
N GLY A 137 10.25 -6.71 -8.73
CA GLY A 137 10.83 -5.48 -8.19
C GLY A 137 10.10 -4.19 -8.57
N GLU A 138 9.12 -4.24 -9.49
CA GLU A 138 8.33 -3.09 -9.90
C GLU A 138 7.18 -2.83 -8.92
N ARG A 139 6.82 -1.56 -8.75
CA ARG A 139 5.66 -1.09 -7.99
C ARG A 139 4.92 -0.06 -8.83
N MET A 140 3.60 -0.01 -8.68
CA MET A 140 2.75 0.90 -9.43
C MET A 140 1.65 1.45 -8.53
N SER A 141 1.30 2.72 -8.72
CA SER A 141 0.11 3.32 -8.09
C SER A 141 -0.82 3.81 -9.18
N VAL A 142 -2.09 3.42 -9.11
CA VAL A 142 -3.11 3.74 -10.09
C VAL A 142 -4.30 4.37 -9.41
N THR A 143 -4.72 5.56 -9.90
CA THR A 143 -5.99 6.17 -9.50
C THR A 143 -7.09 5.67 -10.44
N LEU A 144 -8.11 5.05 -9.87
CA LEU A 144 -9.25 4.50 -10.59
C LEU A 144 -10.31 5.58 -10.88
N ALA A 145 -11.27 5.25 -11.73
CA ALA A 145 -12.32 6.17 -12.19
C ALA A 145 -13.23 6.73 -11.07
N ASP A 146 -13.31 6.02 -9.94
CA ASP A 146 -14.08 6.42 -8.76
C ASP A 146 -13.27 7.25 -7.74
N GLY A 147 -12.00 7.54 -8.04
CA GLY A 147 -11.07 8.23 -7.15
C GLY A 147 -10.36 7.30 -6.14
N SER A 148 -10.65 6.00 -6.12
CA SER A 148 -9.88 5.04 -5.33
C SER A 148 -8.47 4.91 -5.88
N VAL A 149 -7.49 4.65 -4.98
CA VAL A 149 -6.10 4.42 -5.38
C VAL A 149 -5.74 2.96 -5.08
N VAL A 150 -5.09 2.32 -6.04
CA VAL A 150 -4.56 0.95 -5.90
C VAL A 150 -3.05 1.01 -6.04
N HIS A 151 -2.34 0.61 -4.99
CA HIS A 151 -0.91 0.41 -5.02
C HIS A 151 -0.64 -1.07 -5.28
N LEU A 152 0.07 -1.39 -6.34
CA LEU A 152 0.50 -2.74 -6.67
C LEU A 152 1.95 -2.93 -6.24
N ASN A 153 2.23 -3.99 -5.51
CA ASN A 153 3.58 -4.42 -5.15
C ASN A 153 4.23 -5.22 -6.29
N THR A 154 5.40 -5.76 -6.06
CA THR A 154 6.13 -6.63 -7.00
C THR A 154 5.27 -7.80 -7.50
N GLN A 155 5.39 -8.15 -8.78
CA GLN A 155 4.72 -9.30 -9.40
C GLN A 155 3.22 -9.40 -9.15
N SER A 156 2.51 -8.27 -9.19
CA SER A 156 1.09 -8.20 -8.88
C SER A 156 0.25 -8.01 -10.13
N ILE A 157 -0.96 -8.58 -10.12
CA ILE A 157 -1.93 -8.46 -11.20
C ILE A 157 -3.28 -8.15 -10.59
N VAL A 158 -3.84 -6.98 -10.95
CA VAL A 158 -5.19 -6.55 -10.55
C VAL A 158 -6.02 -6.31 -11.81
N GLN A 159 -7.20 -6.92 -11.84
CA GLN A 159 -8.23 -6.68 -12.85
C GLN A 159 -9.33 -5.82 -12.25
N VAL A 160 -9.78 -4.81 -12.98
CA VAL A 160 -10.81 -3.85 -12.57
C VAL A 160 -11.98 -3.95 -13.54
N GLY A 161 -13.14 -4.28 -13.03
CA GLY A 161 -14.39 -4.38 -13.80
C GLY A 161 -15.50 -3.65 -13.05
N TYR A 162 -15.71 -2.36 -13.34
CA TYR A 162 -16.75 -1.57 -12.70
C TYR A 162 -18.07 -1.68 -13.43
N THR A 163 -19.13 -1.77 -12.64
CA THR A 163 -20.51 -1.68 -13.14
C THR A 163 -21.23 -0.47 -12.53
N LYS A 164 -22.46 -0.20 -12.92
CA LYS A 164 -23.27 0.84 -12.26
C LYS A 164 -23.58 0.50 -10.80
N ALA A 165 -23.70 -0.78 -10.46
CA ALA A 165 -24.11 -1.26 -9.14
C ALA A 165 -22.93 -1.46 -8.18
N GLU A 166 -21.76 -1.84 -8.67
CA GLU A 166 -20.62 -2.22 -7.85
C GLU A 166 -19.27 -1.90 -8.51
N ARG A 167 -18.24 -1.80 -7.68
CA ARG A 167 -16.82 -1.60 -8.06
C ARG A 167 -16.10 -2.92 -7.78
N ARG A 168 -16.02 -3.79 -8.81
CA ARG A 168 -15.44 -5.13 -8.65
C ARG A 168 -14.00 -5.15 -9.15
N LEU A 169 -13.12 -5.71 -8.32
CA LEU A 169 -11.71 -5.94 -8.65
C LEU A 169 -11.37 -7.40 -8.38
N THR A 170 -10.35 -7.90 -9.08
CA THR A 170 -9.79 -9.22 -8.81
C THR A 170 -8.28 -9.11 -8.66
N LEU A 171 -7.76 -9.49 -7.49
CA LEU A 171 -6.34 -9.73 -7.32
C LEU A 171 -6.03 -11.16 -7.78
N VAL A 172 -5.39 -11.26 -8.95
CA VAL A 172 -5.04 -12.55 -9.57
C VAL A 172 -3.81 -13.15 -8.90
N GLY A 173 -2.88 -12.31 -8.42
CA GLY A 173 -1.68 -12.71 -7.71
C GLY A 173 -0.88 -11.49 -7.24
N GLY A 174 0.08 -11.71 -6.35
CA GLY A 174 0.91 -10.68 -5.76
C GLY A 174 0.26 -9.96 -4.58
N GLN A 175 0.43 -8.65 -4.48
CA GLN A 175 -0.05 -7.85 -3.34
C GLN A 175 -0.50 -6.47 -3.80
N ALA A 176 -1.63 -6.03 -3.27
CA ALA A 176 -2.13 -4.69 -3.52
C ALA A 176 -2.72 -4.07 -2.25
N LEU A 177 -2.40 -2.78 -2.04
CA LEU A 177 -3.04 -1.93 -1.05
C LEU A 177 -4.12 -1.10 -1.76
N PHE A 178 -5.32 -1.11 -1.22
CA PHE A 178 -6.48 -0.41 -1.74
C PHE A 178 -6.84 0.76 -0.80
N GLU A 179 -6.79 1.98 -1.31
CA GLU A 179 -7.31 3.18 -0.66
C GLU A 179 -8.64 3.52 -1.32
N VAL A 180 -9.73 3.12 -0.68
CA VAL A 180 -11.06 3.11 -1.30
C VAL A 180 -11.79 4.42 -1.05
N ALA A 181 -12.20 5.10 -2.13
CA ALA A 181 -13.05 6.27 -2.07
C ALA A 181 -14.43 5.94 -1.47
N LYS A 182 -14.94 6.82 -0.59
CA LYS A 182 -16.24 6.63 0.08
C LYS A 182 -17.38 6.67 -0.94
N ALA A 183 -18.10 5.56 -1.09
CA ALA A 183 -19.29 5.45 -1.93
C ALA A 183 -20.22 4.36 -1.35
N PRO A 184 -21.04 4.67 -0.33
CA PRO A 184 -21.86 3.68 0.37
C PRO A 184 -22.87 2.93 -0.53
N GLN A 185 -23.40 3.61 -1.55
CA GLN A 185 -24.38 3.04 -2.48
C GLN A 185 -23.74 2.11 -3.53
N ARG A 186 -22.42 2.05 -3.60
CA ARG A 186 -21.70 1.30 -4.62
C ARG A 186 -20.51 0.59 -4.01
N PRO A 187 -20.70 -0.64 -3.48
CA PRO A 187 -19.68 -1.35 -2.73
C PRO A 187 -18.44 -1.62 -3.59
N PHE A 188 -17.27 -1.55 -2.95
CA PHE A 188 -15.98 -1.92 -3.52
C PHE A 188 -15.65 -3.35 -3.10
N ILE A 189 -15.55 -4.25 -4.07
CA ILE A 189 -15.41 -5.68 -3.83
C ILE A 189 -14.12 -6.18 -4.47
N VAL A 190 -13.19 -6.64 -3.64
CA VAL A 190 -11.96 -7.29 -4.12
C VAL A 190 -12.13 -8.80 -3.98
N THR A 191 -11.97 -9.50 -5.08
CA THR A 191 -11.92 -10.97 -5.13
C THR A 191 -10.47 -11.42 -5.17
N ALA A 192 -10.09 -12.37 -4.32
CA ALA A 192 -8.78 -13.05 -4.34
C ALA A 192 -9.04 -14.54 -4.11
N GLN A 193 -8.67 -15.38 -5.06
CA GLN A 193 -9.09 -16.79 -5.11
C GLN A 193 -10.62 -16.91 -5.04
N ASN A 194 -11.14 -17.71 -4.10
CA ASN A 194 -12.56 -17.89 -3.85
C ASN A 194 -13.10 -17.02 -2.69
N ARG A 195 -12.42 -15.93 -2.34
CA ARG A 195 -12.79 -15.06 -1.23
C ARG A 195 -13.06 -13.64 -1.71
N THR A 196 -13.95 -12.96 -1.03
CA THR A 196 -14.28 -11.57 -1.32
C THR A 196 -14.06 -10.68 -0.09
N VAL A 197 -13.51 -9.49 -0.34
CA VAL A 197 -13.36 -8.41 0.62
C VAL A 197 -14.26 -7.26 0.16
N THR A 198 -15.26 -6.91 0.95
CA THR A 198 -16.19 -5.81 0.65
C THR A 198 -15.87 -4.60 1.53
N ALA A 199 -15.69 -3.45 0.90
CA ALA A 199 -15.32 -2.16 1.49
C ALA A 199 -16.29 -1.05 1.05
N LEU A 200 -16.46 -0.02 1.91
CA LEU A 200 -17.33 1.14 1.64
C LEU A 200 -16.58 2.49 1.69
N GLY A 201 -15.28 2.47 2.00
CA GLY A 201 -14.43 3.63 2.19
C GLY A 201 -13.38 3.33 3.26
N THR A 202 -12.35 2.58 2.90
CA THR A 202 -11.41 1.91 3.79
C THR A 202 -10.04 1.86 3.17
N GLN A 203 -9.00 1.66 4.00
CA GLN A 203 -7.67 1.31 3.54
C GLN A 203 -7.35 -0.12 3.97
N PHE A 204 -7.05 -1.02 3.04
CA PHE A 204 -6.73 -2.40 3.33
C PHE A 204 -5.75 -3.00 2.31
N ASP A 205 -4.94 -3.94 2.76
CA ASP A 205 -3.96 -4.67 1.96
C ASP A 205 -4.45 -6.10 1.71
N VAL A 206 -4.27 -6.59 0.51
CA VAL A 206 -4.52 -7.99 0.14
C VAL A 206 -3.27 -8.54 -0.51
N ARG A 207 -2.76 -9.63 0.04
CA ARG A 207 -1.59 -10.36 -0.47
C ARG A 207 -1.98 -11.80 -0.79
N LEU A 208 -1.69 -12.20 -2.01
CA LEU A 208 -1.92 -13.55 -2.53
C LEU A 208 -0.62 -14.13 -3.05
N ASP A 209 0.00 -15.01 -2.27
CA ASP A 209 1.21 -15.75 -2.64
C ASP A 209 0.86 -17.23 -2.80
N GLN A 210 0.93 -17.74 -4.02
CA GLN A 210 0.57 -19.13 -4.34
C GLN A 210 -0.81 -19.53 -3.77
N SER A 211 -0.81 -20.23 -2.61
CA SER A 211 -2.03 -20.69 -1.92
C SER A 211 -2.32 -19.94 -0.62
N ARG A 212 -1.45 -18.99 -0.22
CA ARG A 212 -1.61 -18.19 1.00
C ARG A 212 -2.25 -16.85 0.67
N LEU A 213 -3.37 -16.55 1.31
CA LEU A 213 -4.03 -15.25 1.21
C LEU A 213 -3.96 -14.54 2.56
N GLN A 214 -3.52 -13.29 2.55
CA GLN A 214 -3.54 -12.40 3.71
C GLN A 214 -4.36 -11.16 3.39
N ILE A 215 -5.21 -10.76 4.33
CA ILE A 215 -6.02 -9.54 4.26
C ILE A 215 -5.73 -8.75 5.54
N ALA A 216 -5.21 -7.53 5.41
CA ALA A 216 -4.88 -6.65 6.53
C ALA A 216 -5.70 -5.36 6.43
N LEU A 217 -6.44 -5.00 7.47
CA LEU A 217 -7.23 -3.79 7.50
C LEU A 217 -6.47 -2.66 8.19
N VAL A 218 -6.16 -1.61 7.45
CA VAL A 218 -5.43 -0.43 7.94
C VAL A 218 -6.40 0.58 8.56
N GLU A 219 -7.48 0.93 7.82
CA GLU A 219 -8.44 1.94 8.26
C GLU A 219 -9.87 1.56 7.81
N GLY A 220 -10.86 1.90 8.65
CA GLY A 220 -12.28 1.70 8.39
C GLY A 220 -12.79 0.33 8.79
N ALA A 221 -13.57 -0.34 7.94
CA ALA A 221 -14.12 -1.67 8.17
C ALA A 221 -14.31 -2.42 6.85
N VAL A 222 -13.94 -3.70 6.81
CA VAL A 222 -14.19 -4.58 5.68
C VAL A 222 -14.93 -5.84 6.13
N ILE A 223 -15.68 -6.43 5.21
CA ILE A 223 -16.33 -7.73 5.39
C ILE A 223 -15.63 -8.72 4.47
N VAL A 224 -15.07 -9.75 5.07
CA VAL A 224 -14.45 -10.88 4.34
C VAL A 224 -15.42 -12.05 4.30
N ARG A 225 -15.65 -12.62 3.11
CA ARG A 225 -16.42 -13.84 2.90
C ARG A 225 -15.57 -14.93 2.28
N ASN A 226 -15.81 -16.16 2.73
CA ASN A 226 -15.08 -17.35 2.26
C ASN A 226 -15.57 -17.89 0.90
N SER A 227 -16.54 -17.21 0.28
CA SER A 227 -17.08 -17.54 -1.03
C SER A 227 -17.64 -16.27 -1.66
N PRO A 228 -17.69 -16.16 -3.00
CA PRO A 228 -18.40 -15.08 -3.68
C PRO A 228 -19.91 -15.05 -3.40
N SER A 229 -20.47 -16.15 -2.87
CA SER A 229 -21.88 -16.21 -2.53
C SER A 229 -22.25 -15.18 -1.45
N PRO A 230 -23.35 -14.40 -1.62
CA PRO A 230 -23.82 -13.46 -0.63
C PRO A 230 -24.14 -14.08 0.73
N ASN A 231 -24.54 -15.35 0.74
CA ASN A 231 -24.92 -16.12 1.95
C ASN A 231 -23.72 -16.80 2.62
N ALA A 232 -22.50 -16.67 2.10
CA ALA A 232 -21.33 -17.24 2.74
C ALA A 232 -21.05 -16.58 4.09
N ALA A 233 -20.51 -17.35 5.04
CA ALA A 233 -20.08 -16.85 6.35
C ALA A 233 -19.19 -15.62 6.18
N ALA A 234 -19.52 -14.55 6.90
CA ALA A 234 -18.88 -13.25 6.82
C ALA A 234 -18.14 -12.94 8.11
N THR A 235 -16.89 -12.49 7.98
CA THR A 235 -16.08 -11.98 9.09
C THR A 235 -15.85 -10.48 8.89
N LYS A 236 -16.19 -9.67 9.89
CA LYS A 236 -15.90 -8.23 9.89
C LYS A 236 -14.55 -8.01 10.53
N LEU A 237 -13.63 -7.35 9.82
CA LEU A 237 -12.34 -6.90 10.35
C LEU A 237 -12.45 -5.49 10.92
N LYS A 238 -11.62 -5.23 11.94
CA LYS A 238 -11.36 -3.91 12.53
C LYS A 238 -9.95 -3.44 12.14
N PRO A 239 -9.63 -2.15 12.25
CA PRO A 239 -8.28 -1.66 12.02
C PRO A 239 -7.24 -2.46 12.81
N ASN A 240 -6.11 -2.74 12.19
CA ASN A 240 -5.03 -3.61 12.67
C ASN A 240 -5.35 -5.12 12.75
N ASP A 241 -6.50 -5.55 12.29
CA ASP A 241 -6.76 -6.99 12.11
C ASP A 241 -6.10 -7.51 10.83
N VAL A 242 -5.47 -8.68 10.95
CA VAL A 242 -4.90 -9.44 9.82
C VAL A 242 -5.53 -10.82 9.79
N MET A 243 -6.21 -11.12 8.71
CA MET A 243 -6.80 -12.43 8.45
C MET A 243 -5.94 -13.19 7.45
N ARG A 244 -5.52 -14.40 7.81
CA ARG A 244 -4.69 -15.26 6.96
C ARG A 244 -5.40 -16.54 6.65
N PHE A 245 -5.20 -17.01 5.42
CA PHE A 245 -5.70 -18.28 4.91
C PHE A 245 -4.53 -19.07 4.34
N ALA A 246 -4.37 -20.30 4.81
CA ALA A 246 -3.37 -21.26 4.33
C ALA A 246 -4.06 -22.61 4.16
N GLY A 247 -4.44 -22.95 2.93
CA GLY A 247 -5.31 -24.08 2.66
C GLY A 247 -6.65 -23.93 3.41
N ASN A 248 -6.96 -24.90 4.29
CA ASN A 248 -8.19 -24.89 5.12
C ASN A 248 -7.99 -24.16 6.47
N GLN A 249 -6.79 -23.75 6.80
CA GLN A 249 -6.53 -23.03 8.04
C GLN A 249 -6.85 -21.54 7.86
N VAL A 250 -7.57 -20.99 8.84
CA VAL A 250 -7.90 -19.57 8.92
C VAL A 250 -7.46 -19.04 10.27
N SER A 251 -6.69 -17.96 10.27
CA SER A 251 -6.31 -17.27 11.48
C SER A 251 -6.68 -15.79 11.40
N LEU A 252 -7.12 -15.22 12.52
CA LEU A 252 -7.35 -13.80 12.70
C LEU A 252 -6.48 -13.32 13.85
N THR A 253 -5.63 -12.35 13.59
CA THR A 253 -4.69 -11.79 14.56
C THR A 253 -4.85 -10.28 14.58
N HIS A 254 -4.89 -9.69 15.76
CA HIS A 254 -4.85 -8.25 15.95
C HIS A 254 -3.41 -7.80 16.25
N PHE A 255 -2.91 -6.82 15.51
CA PHE A 255 -1.57 -6.26 15.65
C PHE A 255 -1.65 -4.89 16.32
N SER A 256 -0.58 -4.46 16.97
CA SER A 256 -0.46 -3.08 17.49
C SER A 256 -0.28 -2.07 16.35
N SER A 257 0.34 -2.48 15.24
CA SER A 257 0.59 -1.68 14.05
C SER A 257 0.73 -2.58 12.82
N LEU A 258 0.29 -2.10 11.66
CA LEU A 258 0.49 -2.75 10.36
C LEU A 258 1.60 -2.09 9.54
N ARG A 259 2.40 -1.19 10.13
CA ARG A 259 3.41 -0.43 9.43
C ARG A 259 4.39 -1.32 8.65
N SER A 260 4.84 -2.42 9.26
CA SER A 260 5.74 -3.37 8.60
C SER A 260 5.08 -4.07 7.40
N LEU A 261 3.77 -4.33 7.44
CA LEU A 261 3.05 -4.99 6.35
C LEU A 261 2.77 -4.09 5.14
N ILE A 262 2.71 -2.75 5.34
CA ILE A 262 2.36 -1.79 4.28
C ILE A 262 3.50 -0.86 3.88
N SER A 263 4.67 -0.91 4.53
CA SER A 263 5.84 -0.07 4.24
C SER A 263 6.35 -0.21 2.81
N TRP A 264 6.06 -1.32 2.16
CA TRP A 264 6.43 -1.58 0.78
C TRP A 264 5.86 -0.54 -0.19
N LYS A 265 4.69 0.06 0.09
CA LYS A 265 4.11 1.11 -0.75
C LYS A 265 5.04 2.34 -0.86
N ASP A 266 5.80 2.61 0.18
CA ASP A 266 6.79 3.70 0.25
C ASP A 266 8.19 3.27 -0.22
N GLY A 267 8.34 2.03 -0.71
CA GLY A 267 9.60 1.49 -1.21
C GLY A 267 10.51 0.89 -0.16
N LEU A 268 9.97 0.60 1.00
CA LEU A 268 10.72 0.08 2.13
C LEU A 268 10.17 -1.28 2.57
N ILE A 269 11.03 -2.13 3.08
CA ILE A 269 10.68 -3.31 3.85
C ILE A 269 11.10 -3.03 5.28
N LEU A 270 10.16 -3.05 6.21
CA LEU A 270 10.41 -2.80 7.62
C LEU A 270 10.34 -4.13 8.39
N PHE A 271 11.42 -4.44 9.09
CA PHE A 271 11.50 -5.59 9.99
C PHE A 271 11.49 -5.11 11.45
N GLU A 272 10.71 -5.73 12.29
CA GLU A 272 10.55 -5.44 13.73
C GLU A 272 10.68 -6.74 14.52
N SER A 273 11.90 -7.05 15.00
CA SER A 273 12.24 -8.32 15.66
C SER A 273 11.81 -9.55 14.85
N THR A 274 11.94 -9.46 13.53
CA THR A 274 11.49 -10.47 12.57
C THR A 274 12.53 -11.59 12.48
N PRO A 275 12.16 -12.88 12.58
CA PRO A 275 13.08 -13.99 12.32
C PRO A 275 13.72 -13.87 10.93
N LEU A 276 15.01 -14.17 10.82
CA LEU A 276 15.74 -14.05 9.56
C LEU A 276 15.12 -14.91 8.44
N THR A 277 14.52 -16.05 8.79
CA THR A 277 13.74 -16.87 7.84
C THR A 277 12.61 -16.07 7.20
N GLU A 278 11.79 -15.37 8.00
CA GLU A 278 10.66 -14.56 7.49
C GLU A 278 11.17 -13.32 6.73
N ALA A 279 12.25 -12.70 7.22
CA ALA A 279 12.86 -11.56 6.55
C ALA A 279 13.38 -11.94 5.15
N VAL A 280 14.00 -13.11 5.02
CA VAL A 280 14.48 -13.66 3.74
C VAL A 280 13.32 -14.00 2.82
N GLU A 281 12.23 -14.60 3.31
CA GLU A 281 11.02 -14.85 2.52
C GLU A 281 10.46 -13.56 1.92
N GLU A 282 10.41 -12.46 2.69
CA GLU A 282 9.94 -11.17 2.19
C GLU A 282 10.89 -10.56 1.16
N LEU A 283 12.21 -10.61 1.38
CA LEU A 283 13.21 -10.12 0.44
C LEU A 283 13.20 -10.87 -0.89
N ASN A 284 12.99 -12.19 -0.84
CA ASN A 284 12.95 -13.05 -2.03
C ASN A 284 11.82 -12.69 -3.00
N ARG A 285 10.81 -11.95 -2.55
CA ARG A 285 9.76 -11.43 -3.43
C ARG A 285 10.27 -10.37 -4.41
N TYR A 286 11.43 -9.76 -4.15
CA TYR A 286 11.97 -8.62 -4.92
C TYR A 286 13.25 -8.97 -5.69
N THR A 287 13.73 -10.21 -5.59
CA THR A 287 14.99 -10.63 -6.24
C THR A 287 14.78 -11.86 -7.13
N PRO A 288 15.44 -11.92 -8.31
CA PRO A 288 15.46 -13.13 -9.13
C PRO A 288 16.36 -14.23 -8.55
N HIS A 289 17.32 -13.87 -7.69
CA HIS A 289 18.26 -14.79 -7.06
C HIS A 289 17.86 -15.01 -5.60
N PRO A 290 17.29 -16.15 -5.25
CA PRO A 290 16.79 -16.39 -3.90
C PRO A 290 17.92 -16.44 -2.88
N ILE A 291 17.65 -15.86 -1.73
CA ILE A 291 18.45 -16.02 -0.52
C ILE A 291 17.89 -17.23 0.22
N LEU A 292 18.75 -18.11 0.68
CA LEU A 292 18.39 -19.33 1.40
C LEU A 292 18.92 -19.27 2.83
N ILE A 293 18.16 -19.87 3.76
CA ILE A 293 18.64 -20.08 5.14
C ILE A 293 19.28 -21.46 5.22
N GLY A 294 20.59 -21.51 5.54
CA GLY A 294 21.38 -22.72 5.54
C GLY A 294 21.27 -23.56 6.80
N ASP A 295 20.84 -22.98 7.92
CA ASP A 295 20.64 -23.66 9.20
C ASP A 295 19.63 -22.95 10.11
N ALA A 296 19.09 -23.69 11.07
CA ALA A 296 18.05 -23.20 11.98
C ALA A 296 18.53 -22.08 12.92
N LYS A 297 19.82 -22.05 13.29
CA LYS A 297 20.38 -21.01 14.16
C LYS A 297 20.40 -19.68 13.44
N ALA A 298 20.84 -19.65 12.18
CA ALA A 298 20.77 -18.45 11.34
C ALA A 298 19.31 -18.00 11.18
N GLY A 299 18.39 -18.90 10.86
CA GLY A 299 16.98 -18.61 10.66
C GLY A 299 16.27 -18.00 11.87
N ALA A 300 16.67 -18.36 13.08
CA ALA A 300 16.08 -17.88 14.33
C ALA A 300 16.56 -16.49 14.77
N ILE A 301 17.61 -15.93 14.14
CA ILE A 301 18.12 -14.60 14.44
C ILE A 301 17.04 -13.57 14.14
N LYS A 302 16.77 -12.70 15.10
CA LYS A 302 15.79 -11.63 14.94
C LYS A 302 16.46 -10.38 14.40
N VAL A 303 15.94 -9.88 13.29
CA VAL A 303 16.42 -8.67 12.63
C VAL A 303 15.41 -7.54 12.77
N SER A 304 15.93 -6.32 12.93
CA SER A 304 15.14 -5.09 12.93
C SER A 304 15.84 -4.06 12.03
N GLY A 305 15.06 -3.31 11.28
CA GLY A 305 15.60 -2.28 10.39
C GLY A 305 14.68 -2.02 9.20
N SER A 306 15.01 -0.97 8.45
CA SER A 306 14.30 -0.57 7.24
C SER A 306 15.23 -0.70 6.04
N PHE A 307 14.79 -1.42 5.01
CA PHE A 307 15.57 -1.71 3.82
C PHE A 307 14.81 -1.33 2.56
N PRO A 308 15.45 -0.68 1.58
CA PRO A 308 14.80 -0.39 0.30
C PRO A 308 14.42 -1.68 -0.44
N THR A 309 13.21 -1.71 -1.01
CA THR A 309 12.76 -2.83 -1.83
C THR A 309 13.70 -3.06 -3.01
N GLY A 310 14.07 -4.31 -3.28
CA GLY A 310 14.97 -4.68 -4.38
C GLY A 310 16.46 -4.41 -4.15
N LYS A 311 16.85 -3.88 -2.97
CA LYS A 311 18.25 -3.65 -2.58
C LYS A 311 18.72 -4.74 -1.59
N THR A 312 18.66 -6.00 -2.00
CA THR A 312 19.02 -7.15 -1.16
C THR A 312 20.47 -7.13 -0.68
N ALA A 313 21.38 -6.54 -1.44
CA ALA A 313 22.79 -6.40 -1.05
C ALA A 313 22.97 -5.62 0.27
N ASN A 314 22.22 -4.54 0.46
CA ASN A 314 22.29 -3.72 1.68
C ASN A 314 21.86 -4.52 2.92
N PHE A 315 20.83 -5.37 2.77
CA PHE A 315 20.38 -6.26 3.84
C PHE A 315 21.45 -7.33 4.16
N LEU A 316 22.02 -7.96 3.15
CA LEU A 316 23.06 -8.99 3.33
C LEU A 316 24.30 -8.43 4.00
N GLU A 317 24.74 -7.22 3.64
CA GLU A 317 25.84 -6.54 4.27
C GLU A 317 25.56 -6.25 5.76
N ALA A 318 24.38 -5.67 6.05
CA ALA A 318 23.97 -5.36 7.42
C ALA A 318 23.87 -6.62 8.30
N VAL A 319 23.29 -7.70 7.79
CA VAL A 319 23.15 -8.96 8.57
C VAL A 319 24.51 -9.57 8.88
N GLN A 320 25.45 -9.58 7.93
CA GLN A 320 26.80 -10.12 8.15
C GLN A 320 27.64 -9.24 9.08
N LEU A 321 27.40 -7.93 9.10
CA LEU A 321 28.10 -7.00 9.98
C LEU A 321 27.61 -7.09 11.43
N LEU A 322 26.29 -7.25 11.63
CA LEU A 322 25.66 -7.12 12.95
C LEU A 322 25.45 -8.47 13.65
N PHE A 323 25.45 -9.57 12.92
CA PHE A 323 25.16 -10.89 13.46
C PHE A 323 26.22 -11.91 13.04
N PRO A 324 26.40 -13.00 13.79
CA PRO A 324 27.31 -14.10 13.45
C PRO A 324 26.73 -14.94 12.30
N VAL A 325 26.60 -14.33 11.12
CA VAL A 325 26.06 -14.93 9.90
C VAL A 325 27.02 -14.66 8.74
N LYS A 326 27.26 -15.66 7.91
CA LYS A 326 28.01 -15.54 6.65
C LYS A 326 27.11 -15.86 5.47
N ALA A 327 27.20 -15.04 4.43
CA ALA A 327 26.62 -15.30 3.13
C ALA A 327 27.63 -16.08 2.27
N MET A 328 27.20 -17.20 1.73
CA MET A 328 27.99 -18.06 0.83
C MET A 328 27.18 -18.32 -0.43
N LYS A 329 27.85 -18.49 -1.57
CA LYS A 329 27.20 -18.93 -2.79
C LYS A 329 27.16 -20.45 -2.83
N ASP A 330 26.01 -21.01 -3.23
CA ASP A 330 25.88 -22.43 -3.51
C ASP A 330 26.28 -22.74 -4.97
N LYS A 331 26.08 -24.01 -5.38
CA LYS A 331 26.44 -24.48 -6.73
C LYS A 331 25.57 -23.86 -7.84
N ASP A 332 24.39 -23.38 -7.45
CA ASP A 332 23.38 -22.78 -8.35
C ASP A 332 23.41 -21.24 -8.28
N ASP A 333 24.49 -20.65 -7.71
CA ASP A 333 24.71 -19.21 -7.51
C ASP A 333 23.70 -18.53 -6.56
N ASN A 334 22.93 -19.33 -5.80
CA ASN A 334 22.05 -18.80 -4.74
C ASN A 334 22.89 -18.35 -3.55
N ILE A 335 22.39 -17.35 -2.83
CA ILE A 335 23.01 -16.86 -1.59
C ILE A 335 22.48 -17.67 -0.42
N VAL A 336 23.35 -18.38 0.30
CA VAL A 336 23.00 -19.16 1.49
C VAL A 336 23.54 -18.46 2.73
N LEU A 337 22.67 -18.13 3.67
CA LEU A 337 23.02 -17.55 4.96
C LEU A 337 23.20 -18.67 6.00
N ARG A 338 24.39 -18.74 6.60
CA ARG A 338 24.72 -19.73 7.65
C ARG A 338 25.21 -19.04 8.91
N TYR A 339 24.91 -19.65 10.04
CA TYR A 339 25.46 -19.22 11.32
C TYR A 339 26.97 -19.46 11.34
N ALA A 340 27.73 -18.48 11.80
CA ALA A 340 29.21 -18.45 11.78
C ALA A 340 29.84 -18.29 13.17
N GLY A 341 29.05 -18.53 14.24
CA GLY A 341 29.52 -18.45 15.62
C GLY A 341 29.62 -19.83 16.28
#